data_af758b30d1e2915812b0f30ac47feba3
#
_entry.id   af758b30d1e2915812b0f30ac47feba3
#
_cell.length_a   1.000
_cell.length_b   1.000
_cell.length_c   1.000
_cell.angle_alpha   90.00
_cell.angle_beta   90.00
_cell.angle_gamma   90.00
#
_symmetry.space_group_name_H-M   'P 1'
#
loop_
_entity.id
_entity.type
_entity.pdbx_description
1 polymer ?
#
loop_
_entity_poly.entity_id
_entity_poly.type
_entity_poly.pdbx_seq_one_letter_code
_entity_poly.pdbx_strand_id
1 'polypeptide(L)'
;MDGNSRQFNLGGATPYANALWWKQLGANSGVKNFKYDLYYYIKNPPAAQALEFDVNQSLDGKKYIFGTQCNIKDGRVWDVYDPYNRAWKHTSISCATPKSYTWHHVVLEFQRTSAPNVNFIAVTINGTKHYFNRLYAPRSSSANEINVAFQMDGNGSMTDYSVWLDKVTLTYW
;
A
#
# COMPACT_ATOMS: atom_id res chain seq x y z
N MET A 1 15.19 -12.94 5.87
CA MET A 1 15.81 -12.37 4.65
C MET A 1 16.63 -13.47 4.01
N ASP A 2 16.61 -13.55 2.69
CA ASP A 2 17.32 -14.60 1.93
C ASP A 2 18.57 -14.08 1.21
N GLY A 3 18.95 -12.82 1.47
CA GLY A 3 20.07 -12.13 0.83
C GLY A 3 19.72 -11.42 -0.47
N ASN A 4 18.46 -11.50 -0.94
CA ASN A 4 18.00 -10.86 -2.15
C ASN A 4 16.88 -9.87 -1.84
N SER A 5 17.07 -8.62 -2.19
CA SER A 5 16.05 -7.57 -2.05
C SER A 5 16.01 -6.68 -3.29
N ARG A 6 14.85 -6.10 -3.57
CA ARG A 6 14.70 -5.12 -4.65
C ARG A 6 14.82 -3.72 -4.07
N GLN A 7 15.77 -2.95 -4.58
CA GLN A 7 15.94 -1.53 -4.23
C GLN A 7 15.07 -0.65 -5.14
N PHE A 8 14.41 0.32 -4.53
CA PHE A 8 13.66 1.39 -5.16
C PHE A 8 14.25 2.73 -4.71
N ASN A 9 14.42 3.66 -5.64
CA ASN A 9 15.03 4.95 -5.35
C ASN A 9 14.08 6.07 -5.77
N LEU A 10 13.94 7.07 -4.94
CA LEU A 10 13.18 8.28 -5.22
C LEU A 10 14.06 9.49 -4.92
N GLY A 11 14.12 10.43 -5.87
CA GLY A 11 14.82 11.69 -5.75
C GLY A 11 14.33 12.66 -6.82
N GLY A 12 14.81 13.89 -6.78
CA GLY A 12 14.45 14.92 -7.74
C GLY A 12 14.33 16.29 -7.09
N ALA A 13 13.76 17.27 -7.82
CA ALA A 13 13.65 18.65 -7.38
C ALA A 13 12.20 19.09 -7.06
N THR A 14 11.20 18.29 -7.44
CA THR A 14 9.80 18.65 -7.25
C THR A 14 9.31 18.23 -5.88
N PRO A 15 8.93 19.16 -4.97
CA PRO A 15 8.38 18.84 -3.67
C PRO A 15 7.21 17.84 -3.77
N TYR A 16 7.19 16.87 -2.87
CA TYR A 16 6.14 15.84 -2.78
C TYR A 16 5.98 14.97 -4.04
N ALA A 17 7.00 14.93 -4.92
CA ALA A 17 6.96 14.00 -6.04
C ALA A 17 6.93 12.56 -5.55
N ASN A 18 6.34 11.69 -6.35
CA ASN A 18 6.21 10.28 -6.05
C ASN A 18 6.65 9.41 -7.22
N ALA A 19 6.89 8.14 -6.94
CA ALA A 19 7.09 7.12 -7.94
C ALA A 19 6.34 5.84 -7.56
N LEU A 20 5.55 5.36 -8.51
CA LEU A 20 4.75 4.14 -8.41
C LEU A 20 5.38 3.03 -9.26
N TRP A 21 5.65 1.90 -8.65
CA TRP A 21 5.98 0.63 -9.32
C TRP A 21 4.83 -0.34 -9.16
N TRP A 22 4.43 -0.97 -10.24
CA TRP A 22 3.33 -1.91 -10.21
C TRP A 22 3.57 -3.11 -11.12
N LYS A 23 2.89 -4.20 -10.82
CA LYS A 23 2.88 -5.42 -11.62
C LYS A 23 1.46 -5.88 -11.88
N GLN A 24 1.11 -6.02 -13.15
CA GLN A 24 -0.14 -6.62 -13.58
C GLN A 24 -0.06 -8.15 -13.47
N LEU A 25 -1.12 -8.76 -12.94
CA LEU A 25 -1.22 -10.20 -12.67
C LEU A 25 -2.30 -10.88 -13.52
N GLY A 26 -2.86 -10.15 -14.51
CA GLY A 26 -3.96 -10.63 -15.33
C GLY A 26 -5.33 -10.41 -14.69
N ALA A 27 -6.37 -11.05 -15.25
CA ALA A 27 -7.74 -10.92 -14.81
C ALA A 27 -8.20 -12.21 -14.11
N ASN A 28 -8.90 -12.08 -12.98
CA ASN A 28 -9.56 -13.20 -12.31
C ASN A 28 -10.77 -12.68 -11.52
N SER A 29 -11.98 -12.94 -12.05
CA SER A 29 -13.23 -12.49 -11.45
C SER A 29 -13.64 -13.27 -10.21
N GLY A 30 -13.14 -14.50 -10.05
CA GLY A 30 -13.43 -15.36 -8.88
C GLY A 30 -12.74 -14.90 -7.60
N VAL A 31 -11.64 -14.16 -7.72
CA VAL A 31 -10.88 -13.67 -6.58
C VAL A 31 -11.64 -12.61 -5.81
N LYS A 32 -11.70 -12.77 -4.50
CA LYS A 32 -12.34 -11.81 -3.58
C LYS A 32 -11.47 -11.40 -2.41
N ASN A 33 -10.50 -12.22 -2.03
CA ASN A 33 -9.66 -11.98 -0.87
C ASN A 33 -8.21 -11.79 -1.32
N PHE A 34 -7.51 -10.90 -0.63
CA PHE A 34 -6.12 -10.56 -0.92
C PHE A 34 -5.33 -10.47 0.38
N LYS A 35 -4.15 -11.05 0.37
CA LYS A 35 -3.14 -10.89 1.41
C LYS A 35 -1.84 -10.44 0.76
N TYR A 36 -1.41 -9.21 1.04
CA TYR A 36 -0.16 -8.63 0.57
C TYR A 36 0.84 -8.65 1.72
N ASP A 37 1.86 -9.46 1.60
CA ASP A 37 2.85 -9.79 2.63
C ASP A 37 4.24 -9.40 2.13
N LEU A 38 4.96 -8.57 2.88
CA LEU A 38 6.27 -8.08 2.46
C LEU A 38 7.11 -7.61 3.66
N TYR A 39 8.41 -7.53 3.42
CA TYR A 39 9.34 -6.80 4.28
C TYR A 39 9.83 -5.56 3.56
N TYR A 40 9.93 -4.43 4.28
CA TYR A 40 10.59 -3.23 3.77
C TYR A 40 11.68 -2.75 4.71
N TYR A 41 12.68 -2.10 4.11
CA TYR A 41 13.80 -1.51 4.83
C TYR A 41 14.03 -0.10 4.28
N ILE A 42 14.21 0.86 5.18
CA ILE A 42 14.44 2.27 4.84
C ILE A 42 15.59 2.83 5.66
N LYS A 43 16.53 3.55 5.03
CA LYS A 43 17.68 4.15 5.73
C LYS A 43 17.35 5.52 6.30
N ASN A 44 16.58 6.32 5.56
CA ASN A 44 16.26 7.70 5.91
C ASN A 44 14.73 7.94 5.92
N PRO A 45 14.01 7.43 6.94
CA PRO A 45 12.55 7.61 7.01
C PRO A 45 12.09 9.08 6.96
N PRO A 46 12.81 10.07 7.54
CA PRO A 46 12.41 11.47 7.43
C PRO A 46 12.36 12.02 5.99
N ALA A 47 12.99 11.37 5.02
CA ALA A 47 12.91 11.77 3.60
C ALA A 47 11.58 11.36 2.95
N ALA A 48 10.90 10.34 3.48
CA ALA A 48 9.61 9.91 2.98
C ALA A 48 8.46 10.73 3.56
N GLN A 49 7.49 11.11 2.72
CA GLN A 49 6.17 11.57 3.16
C GLN A 49 5.32 10.38 3.59
N ALA A 50 5.23 9.38 2.71
CA ALA A 50 4.52 8.13 2.94
C ALA A 50 5.14 6.98 2.14
N LEU A 51 4.81 5.75 2.51
CA LEU A 51 5.03 4.54 1.73
C LEU A 51 3.68 3.89 1.48
N GLU A 52 3.31 3.72 0.19
CA GLU A 52 2.04 3.12 -0.20
C GLU A 52 2.23 1.67 -0.63
N PHE A 53 1.27 0.83 -0.25
CA PHE A 53 1.21 -0.60 -0.55
C PHE A 53 -0.20 -0.93 -1.03
N ASP A 54 -0.34 -1.21 -2.32
CA ASP A 54 -1.63 -1.28 -2.96
C ASP A 54 -1.88 -2.63 -3.62
N VAL A 55 -3.13 -3.06 -3.57
CA VAL A 55 -3.69 -4.09 -4.44
C VAL A 55 -4.88 -3.48 -5.17
N ASN A 56 -5.00 -3.74 -6.45
CA ASN A 56 -6.13 -3.27 -7.23
C ASN A 56 -6.77 -4.44 -7.98
N GLN A 57 -8.10 -4.45 -8.03
CA GLN A 57 -8.86 -5.35 -8.89
C GLN A 57 -9.89 -4.54 -9.68
N SER A 58 -9.87 -4.70 -10.99
CA SER A 58 -10.89 -4.13 -11.89
C SER A 58 -11.66 -5.25 -12.56
N LEU A 59 -12.98 -5.22 -12.49
CA LEU A 59 -13.89 -6.15 -13.16
C LEU A 59 -15.32 -5.59 -13.16
N ASP A 60 -16.13 -6.03 -14.10
CA ASP A 60 -17.57 -5.72 -14.18
C ASP A 60 -17.86 -4.21 -14.08
N GLY A 61 -17.08 -3.39 -14.78
CA GLY A 61 -17.27 -1.94 -14.81
C GLY A 61 -16.79 -1.20 -13.55
N LYS A 62 -16.14 -1.89 -12.60
CA LYS A 62 -15.72 -1.33 -11.31
C LYS A 62 -14.21 -1.51 -11.07
N LYS A 63 -13.63 -0.57 -10.34
CA LYS A 63 -12.25 -0.65 -9.81
C LYS A 63 -12.28 -0.62 -8.28
N TYR A 64 -11.82 -1.70 -7.69
CA TYR A 64 -11.60 -1.88 -6.27
C TYR A 64 -10.13 -1.54 -5.99
N ILE A 65 -9.89 -0.40 -5.33
CA ILE A 65 -8.55 0.07 -4.98
C ILE A 65 -8.38 -0.19 -3.49
N PHE A 66 -7.57 -1.18 -3.14
CA PHE A 66 -7.15 -1.45 -1.77
C PHE A 66 -5.84 -0.70 -1.51
N GLY A 67 -5.91 0.65 -1.58
CA GLY A 67 -4.78 1.52 -1.33
C GLY A 67 -4.57 1.72 0.16
N THR A 68 -3.36 1.47 0.62
CA THR A 68 -2.94 1.72 2.00
C THR A 68 -1.62 2.45 2.03
N GLN A 69 -1.44 3.32 2.99
CA GLN A 69 -0.14 3.97 3.21
C GLN A 69 0.22 4.07 4.68
N CYS A 70 1.50 3.89 4.95
CA CYS A 70 2.12 4.35 6.17
C CYS A 70 2.43 5.84 6.00
N ASN A 71 1.61 6.73 6.57
CA ASN A 71 1.78 8.17 6.49
C ASN A 71 2.76 8.64 7.55
N ILE A 72 4.02 8.84 7.15
CA ILE A 72 5.13 9.10 8.06
C ILE A 72 5.13 10.55 8.58
N LYS A 73 4.64 11.49 7.77
CA LYS A 73 4.71 12.94 8.08
C LYS A 73 3.41 13.50 8.59
N ASP A 74 2.29 13.14 7.98
CA ASP A 74 0.99 13.69 8.31
C ASP A 74 0.18 12.65 9.09
N GLY A 75 -0.20 13.00 10.32
CA GLY A 75 -0.94 12.13 11.23
C GLY A 75 -0.16 10.97 11.83
N ARG A 76 0.90 10.48 11.20
CA ARG A 76 1.70 9.32 11.61
C ARG A 76 0.85 8.08 11.87
N VAL A 77 -0.09 7.85 10.97
CA VAL A 77 -1.06 6.74 11.02
C VAL A 77 -1.05 5.97 9.71
N TRP A 78 -1.60 4.78 9.74
CA TRP A 78 -1.97 4.07 8.54
C TRP A 78 -3.22 4.71 7.96
N ASP A 79 -3.17 5.04 6.68
CA ASP A 79 -4.31 5.53 5.93
C ASP A 79 -4.83 4.43 5.02
N VAL A 80 -6.11 4.53 4.69
CA VAL A 80 -6.77 3.73 3.66
C VAL A 80 -7.41 4.64 2.62
N TYR A 81 -7.40 4.21 1.37
CA TYR A 81 -7.92 4.99 0.27
C TYR A 81 -9.41 4.74 0.05
N ASP A 82 -10.20 5.81 0.00
CA ASP A 82 -11.61 5.77 -0.41
C ASP A 82 -11.69 5.92 -1.95
N PRO A 83 -11.94 4.84 -2.72
CA PRO A 83 -11.90 4.90 -4.17
C PRO A 83 -12.99 5.78 -4.77
N TYR A 84 -14.15 5.82 -4.15
CA TYR A 84 -15.29 6.58 -4.64
C TYR A 84 -15.06 8.09 -4.51
N ASN A 85 -14.63 8.54 -3.33
CA ASN A 85 -14.35 9.95 -3.05
C ASN A 85 -12.92 10.36 -3.48
N ARG A 86 -12.08 9.43 -3.92
CA ARG A 86 -10.69 9.66 -4.32
C ARG A 86 -9.87 10.36 -3.23
N ALA A 87 -9.99 9.88 -2.01
CA ALA A 87 -9.39 10.53 -0.85
C ALA A 87 -8.78 9.53 0.13
N TRP A 88 -7.64 9.89 0.70
CA TRP A 88 -7.06 9.20 1.83
C TRP A 88 -7.88 9.44 3.09
N LYS A 89 -8.01 8.42 3.91
CA LYS A 89 -8.74 8.45 5.19
C LYS A 89 -7.83 7.97 6.29
N HIS A 90 -7.53 8.84 7.24
CA HIS A 90 -6.77 8.47 8.44
C HIS A 90 -7.50 7.40 9.25
N THR A 91 -6.73 6.47 9.76
CA THR A 91 -7.20 5.50 10.75
C THR A 91 -6.62 5.82 12.12
N SER A 92 -7.03 5.08 13.14
CA SER A 92 -6.42 5.17 14.48
C SER A 92 -5.17 4.28 14.64
N ILE A 93 -4.78 3.55 13.60
CA ILE A 93 -3.64 2.63 13.67
C ILE A 93 -2.36 3.43 13.47
N SER A 94 -1.50 3.42 14.48
CA SER A 94 -0.24 4.16 14.41
C SER A 94 0.65 3.62 13.28
N CYS A 95 1.14 4.51 12.43
CA CYS A 95 2.34 4.32 11.64
C CYS A 95 3.42 5.23 12.21
N ALA A 96 4.01 4.83 13.34
CA ALA A 96 5.19 5.51 13.86
C ALA A 96 6.29 5.54 12.79
N THR A 97 7.08 6.62 12.77
CA THR A 97 8.21 6.72 11.85
C THR A 97 9.03 5.42 11.90
N PRO A 98 9.18 4.70 10.79
CA PRO A 98 9.90 3.44 10.77
C PRO A 98 11.31 3.61 11.33
N LYS A 99 11.78 2.62 12.08
CA LYS A 99 13.16 2.65 12.58
C LYS A 99 14.13 2.50 11.41
N SER A 100 15.09 3.45 11.28
CA SER A 100 16.14 3.39 10.27
C SER A 100 16.95 2.10 10.39
N TYR A 101 17.48 1.62 9.27
CA TYR A 101 18.37 0.46 9.20
C TYR A 101 17.77 -0.83 9.79
N THR A 102 16.45 -0.96 9.73
CA THR A 102 15.72 -2.12 10.28
C THR A 102 14.72 -2.62 9.23
N TRP A 103 14.59 -3.94 9.10
CA TRP A 103 13.54 -4.57 8.34
C TRP A 103 12.22 -4.51 9.10
N HIS A 104 11.18 -4.07 8.44
CA HIS A 104 9.81 -4.01 8.94
C HIS A 104 8.95 -5.00 8.16
N HIS A 105 8.25 -5.86 8.88
CA HIS A 105 7.29 -6.80 8.28
C HIS A 105 5.90 -6.19 8.25
N VAL A 106 5.26 -6.23 7.10
CA VAL A 106 3.89 -5.75 6.90
C VAL A 106 3.08 -6.82 6.18
N VAL A 107 1.90 -7.10 6.72
CA VAL A 107 0.90 -7.93 6.06
C VAL A 107 -0.42 -7.16 6.00
N LEU A 108 -0.94 -6.98 4.80
CA LEU A 108 -2.20 -6.28 4.53
C LEU A 108 -3.26 -7.28 4.07
N GLU A 109 -4.45 -7.19 4.64
CA GLU A 109 -5.56 -8.09 4.33
C GLU A 109 -6.75 -7.30 3.81
N PHE A 110 -7.26 -7.70 2.63
CA PHE A 110 -8.33 -7.02 1.93
C PHE A 110 -9.38 -7.99 1.40
N GLN A 111 -10.59 -7.47 1.15
CA GLN A 111 -11.65 -8.26 0.56
C GLN A 111 -12.54 -7.41 -0.34
N ARG A 112 -12.86 -7.91 -1.53
CA ARG A 112 -13.98 -7.45 -2.32
C ARG A 112 -15.25 -8.14 -1.80
N THR A 113 -16.15 -7.40 -1.18
CA THR A 113 -17.38 -7.98 -0.61
C THR A 113 -18.41 -8.31 -1.68
N SER A 114 -19.42 -9.14 -1.33
CA SER A 114 -20.53 -9.49 -2.24
C SER A 114 -21.44 -8.30 -2.55
N ALA A 115 -21.72 -7.43 -1.57
CA ALA A 115 -22.23 -6.08 -1.83
C ALA A 115 -21.02 -5.25 -2.27
N PRO A 116 -20.84 -4.93 -3.55
CA PRO A 116 -19.53 -4.63 -4.16
C PRO A 116 -18.83 -3.45 -3.51
N ASN A 117 -18.11 -3.73 -2.42
CA ASN A 117 -17.32 -2.76 -1.65
C ASN A 117 -15.86 -3.22 -1.53
N VAL A 118 -15.00 -2.24 -1.33
CA VAL A 118 -13.60 -2.39 -0.92
C VAL A 118 -13.57 -2.50 0.60
N ASN A 119 -13.22 -3.66 1.13
CA ASN A 119 -13.11 -3.92 2.56
C ASN A 119 -11.63 -3.98 2.96
N PHE A 120 -11.20 -3.02 3.76
CA PHE A 120 -9.90 -3.02 4.43
C PHE A 120 -10.06 -3.77 5.76
N ILE A 121 -9.51 -4.98 5.85
CA ILE A 121 -9.67 -5.85 7.01
C ILE A 121 -8.65 -5.48 8.08
N ALA A 122 -7.36 -5.64 7.78
CA ALA A 122 -6.32 -5.49 8.78
C ALA A 122 -4.95 -5.14 8.18
N VAL A 123 -4.09 -4.58 9.02
CA VAL A 123 -2.64 -4.53 8.84
C VAL A 123 -1.96 -5.24 10.00
N THR A 124 -1.00 -6.12 9.71
CA THR A 124 -0.09 -6.69 10.70
C THR A 124 1.26 -6.01 10.56
N ILE A 125 1.77 -5.44 11.64
CA ILE A 125 3.03 -4.71 11.68
C ILE A 125 3.95 -5.42 12.65
N ASN A 126 5.05 -5.97 12.16
CA ASN A 126 6.05 -6.69 12.97
C ASN A 126 5.40 -7.75 13.90
N GLY A 127 4.40 -8.48 13.37
CA GLY A 127 3.69 -9.54 14.08
C GLY A 127 2.46 -9.09 14.89
N THR A 128 2.22 -7.79 15.07
CA THR A 128 1.03 -7.28 15.77
C THR A 128 -0.05 -6.89 14.78
N LYS A 129 -1.22 -7.53 14.89
CA LYS A 129 -2.37 -7.30 13.99
C LYS A 129 -3.27 -6.19 14.51
N HIS A 130 -3.62 -5.26 13.62
CA HIS A 130 -4.56 -4.16 13.84
C HIS A 130 -5.67 -4.21 12.79
N TYR A 131 -6.92 -3.98 13.21
CA TYR A 131 -8.08 -4.04 12.31
C TYR A 131 -8.47 -2.65 11.83
N PHE A 132 -8.56 -2.49 10.51
CA PHE A 132 -9.07 -1.25 9.88
C PHE A 132 -10.58 -1.15 10.02
N ASN A 133 -11.30 -2.24 9.71
CA ASN A 133 -12.77 -2.29 9.68
C ASN A 133 -13.36 -1.13 8.87
N ARG A 134 -12.88 -0.94 7.64
CA ARG A 134 -13.32 0.13 6.74
C ARG A 134 -13.88 -0.45 5.45
N LEU A 135 -15.02 0.09 5.05
CA LEU A 135 -15.72 -0.26 3.81
C LEU A 135 -15.92 1.00 2.97
N TYR A 136 -15.59 0.91 1.68
CA TYR A 136 -15.80 1.99 0.72
C TYR A 136 -16.38 1.44 -0.59
N ALA A 137 -17.14 2.28 -1.29
CA ALA A 137 -17.61 1.94 -2.63
C ALA A 137 -16.45 1.94 -3.64
N PRO A 138 -16.46 1.04 -4.63
CA PRO A 138 -15.51 1.09 -5.75
C PRO A 138 -15.86 2.27 -6.66
N ARG A 139 -14.91 2.64 -7.54
CA ARG A 139 -15.18 3.58 -8.63
C ARG A 139 -15.42 2.86 -9.94
N SER A 140 -15.90 3.58 -10.98
CA SER A 140 -16.04 3.04 -12.34
C SER A 140 -14.68 2.77 -12.99
N SER A 141 -14.63 1.73 -13.83
CA SER A 141 -13.46 1.36 -14.65
C SER A 141 -13.88 0.44 -15.78
N SER A 142 -13.28 0.59 -16.93
CA SER A 142 -13.40 -0.34 -18.06
C SER A 142 -12.34 -1.44 -18.08
N ALA A 143 -11.37 -1.38 -17.17
CA ALA A 143 -10.31 -2.38 -17.08
C ALA A 143 -10.81 -3.71 -16.51
N ASN A 144 -10.10 -4.79 -16.86
CA ASN A 144 -10.29 -6.11 -16.26
C ASN A 144 -8.91 -6.68 -15.89
N GLU A 145 -8.51 -6.49 -14.65
CA GLU A 145 -7.16 -6.81 -14.19
C GLU A 145 -7.07 -6.94 -12.67
N ILE A 146 -6.03 -7.62 -12.21
CA ILE A 146 -5.49 -7.51 -10.85
C ILE A 146 -4.08 -6.95 -10.98
N ASN A 147 -3.72 -6.02 -10.12
CA ASN A 147 -2.33 -5.57 -9.98
C ASN A 147 -1.95 -5.34 -8.52
N VAL A 148 -0.66 -5.40 -8.25
CA VAL A 148 -0.05 -5.07 -6.97
C VAL A 148 0.92 -3.92 -7.20
N ALA A 149 0.98 -2.98 -6.25
CA ALA A 149 1.82 -1.80 -6.38
C ALA A 149 2.54 -1.45 -5.08
N PHE A 150 3.64 -0.73 -5.25
CA PHE A 150 4.38 -0.05 -4.20
C PHE A 150 4.69 1.37 -4.67
N GLN A 151 4.45 2.36 -3.82
CA GLN A 151 4.76 3.75 -4.12
C GLN A 151 5.61 4.36 -3.01
N MET A 152 6.54 5.19 -3.42
CA MET A 152 7.34 6.06 -2.56
C MET A 152 6.90 7.49 -2.78
N ASP A 153 6.62 8.22 -1.68
CA ASP A 153 6.30 9.65 -1.71
C ASP A 153 7.39 10.46 -1.03
N GLY A 154 7.91 11.44 -1.74
CA GLY A 154 8.93 12.35 -1.24
C GLY A 154 8.35 13.41 -0.31
N ASN A 155 9.17 13.90 0.61
CA ASN A 155 8.82 15.02 1.47
C ASN A 155 8.87 16.36 0.73
N GLY A 156 8.53 17.46 1.44
CA GLY A 156 8.53 18.81 0.86
C GLY A 156 9.90 19.31 0.43
N SER A 157 10.99 18.75 0.94
CA SER A 157 12.38 19.07 0.54
C SER A 157 12.89 18.15 -0.57
N MET A 158 12.13 17.14 -0.93
CA MET A 158 12.50 16.11 -1.92
C MET A 158 13.89 15.50 -1.69
N THR A 159 14.17 15.20 -0.41
CA THR A 159 15.41 14.52 -0.03
C THR A 159 15.46 13.14 -0.65
N ASP A 160 16.53 12.83 -1.36
CA ASP A 160 16.71 11.52 -1.99
C ASP A 160 16.71 10.41 -0.93
N TYR A 161 16.00 9.32 -1.22
CA TYR A 161 15.98 8.15 -0.36
C TYR A 161 15.74 6.86 -1.12
N SER A 162 16.04 5.76 -0.44
CA SER A 162 15.84 4.42 -1.00
C SER A 162 15.08 3.54 -0.02
N VAL A 163 14.25 2.67 -0.58
CA VAL A 163 13.57 1.60 0.13
C VAL A 163 13.92 0.27 -0.51
N TRP A 164 14.15 -0.74 0.28
CA TRP A 164 14.32 -2.12 -0.19
C TRP A 164 13.09 -2.93 0.20
N LEU A 165 12.59 -3.73 -0.72
CA LEU A 165 11.55 -4.72 -0.47
C LEU A 165 12.14 -6.12 -0.57
N ASP A 166 11.69 -7.02 0.31
CA ASP A 166 12.08 -8.43 0.34
C ASP A 166 10.85 -9.30 0.64
N LYS A 167 10.87 -10.56 0.19
CA LYS A 167 9.81 -11.56 0.38
C LYS A 167 8.42 -11.07 0.01
N VAL A 168 8.33 -10.28 -1.05
CA VAL A 168 7.06 -9.72 -1.52
C VAL A 168 6.18 -10.82 -2.07
N THR A 169 5.04 -11.05 -1.43
CA THR A 169 4.07 -12.08 -1.81
C THR A 169 2.66 -11.50 -1.83
N LEU A 170 1.94 -11.72 -2.91
CA LEU A 170 0.50 -11.52 -2.98
C LEU A 170 -0.20 -12.87 -3.09
N THR A 171 -0.95 -13.24 -2.06
CA THR A 171 -1.86 -14.39 -2.07
C THR A 171 -3.27 -13.89 -2.30
N TYR A 172 -4.02 -14.56 -3.19
CA TYR A 172 -5.40 -14.20 -3.47
C TYR A 172 -6.27 -15.43 -3.78
N TRP A 173 -7.55 -15.42 -3.37
CA TRP A 173 -8.50 -16.52 -3.51
C TRP A 173 -9.96 -16.08 -3.55
#